data_51383af9f5db41f061644f3a8e1b0cca
#
_entry.id   51383af9f5db41f061644f3a8e1b0cca
#
_cell.length_a   1.000
_cell.length_b   1.000
_cell.length_c   1.000
_cell.angle_alpha   90.00
_cell.angle_beta   90.00
_cell.angle_gamma   90.00
#
_symmetry.space_group_name_H-M   'P 1'
#
loop_
_entity.id
_entity.type
_entity.pdbx_description
1 polymer ?
#
loop_
_entity_poly.entity_id
_entity_poly.type
_entity_poly.pdbx_seq_one_letter_code
_entity_poly.pdbx_strand_id
1 'polypeptide(L)'
;MITLNVILCYLCLLLGLGFISSRLFRGTSKDYFVASHSIGPFLLLMSVFGTTMTAFALVGSTGKSFERGIGTYGLMASISGLVHAGIFFLIGIRLWAFGKKFGYITQIQFFRSRFESDRIGYLLFPILVLLVVPYLLIGIIGAGKTIEPVTAGAFTEIFTNPSAPQWLGGIPPWLTGLVVSLVVLTYVFMGGSRGAAYANTFQTIVFMLMGVVAFIYIINGLGGLEQAGKVPARITDKGMVVQDFAFDQ
;
A
#
# COMPACT_ATOMS: atom_id res chain seq x y z
N MET A 1 9.23 3.71 -23.14
CA MET A 1 10.47 4.27 -22.53
C MET A 1 10.20 5.31 -21.45
N ILE A 2 9.30 6.30 -21.64
CA ILE A 2 8.99 7.34 -20.61
C ILE A 2 8.50 6.71 -19.31
N THR A 3 7.56 5.78 -19.39
CA THR A 3 6.97 5.11 -18.21
C THR A 3 8.02 4.36 -17.38
N LEU A 4 8.93 3.64 -18.04
CA LEU A 4 10.03 2.96 -17.37
C LEU A 4 10.94 3.92 -16.60
N ASN A 5 11.29 5.05 -17.23
CA ASN A 5 12.11 6.07 -16.61
C ASN A 5 11.43 6.68 -15.38
N VAL A 6 10.11 6.89 -15.42
CA VAL A 6 9.34 7.37 -14.27
C VAL A 6 9.37 6.34 -13.11
N ILE A 7 9.17 5.05 -13.43
CA ILE A 7 9.23 3.97 -12.43
C ILE A 7 10.63 3.91 -11.80
N LEU A 8 11.69 3.93 -12.60
CA LEU A 8 13.06 3.90 -12.10
C LEU A 8 13.39 5.13 -11.24
N CYS A 9 13.00 6.32 -11.69
CA CYS A 9 13.18 7.56 -10.92
C CYS A 9 12.47 7.46 -9.56
N TYR A 10 11.24 6.96 -9.53
CA TYR A 10 10.49 6.75 -8.30
C TYR A 10 11.17 5.76 -7.34
N LEU A 11 11.66 4.62 -7.85
CA LEU A 11 12.40 3.65 -7.04
C LEU A 11 13.72 4.23 -6.51
N CYS A 12 14.44 5.01 -7.31
CA CYS A 12 15.65 5.71 -6.87
C CYS A 12 15.36 6.74 -5.77
N LEU A 13 14.23 7.46 -5.87
CA LEU A 13 13.81 8.38 -4.80
C LEU A 13 13.52 7.65 -3.49
N LEU A 14 12.85 6.49 -3.54
CA LEU A 14 12.62 5.68 -2.35
C LEU A 14 13.92 5.20 -1.70
N LEU A 15 14.88 4.72 -2.50
CA LEU A 15 16.21 4.35 -2.01
C LEU A 15 16.95 5.54 -1.41
N GLY A 16 16.86 6.71 -2.05
CA GLY A 16 17.44 7.97 -1.55
C GLY A 16 16.87 8.36 -0.18
N LEU A 17 15.55 8.24 0.01
CA LEU A 17 14.91 8.47 1.30
C LEU A 17 15.38 7.47 2.36
N GLY A 18 15.53 6.20 2.01
CA GLY A 18 16.12 5.18 2.89
C GLY A 18 17.54 5.55 3.32
N PHE A 19 18.36 5.98 2.38
CA PHE A 19 19.74 6.42 2.65
C PHE A 19 19.79 7.68 3.53
N ILE A 20 18.94 8.68 3.28
CA ILE A 20 18.85 9.87 4.14
C ILE A 20 18.41 9.46 5.55
N SER A 21 17.43 8.57 5.66
CA SER A 21 16.95 8.07 6.95
C SER A 21 18.04 7.31 7.73
N SER A 22 18.90 6.54 7.03
CA SER A 22 19.98 5.80 7.67
C SER A 22 21.03 6.72 8.33
N ARG A 23 21.25 7.92 7.79
CA ARG A 23 22.13 8.92 8.39
C ARG A 23 21.60 9.49 9.71
N LEU A 24 20.29 9.38 9.95
CA LEU A 24 19.64 9.80 11.19
C LEU A 24 19.58 8.67 12.24
N PHE A 25 20.09 7.49 11.90
CA PHE A 25 20.08 6.33 12.76
C PHE A 25 21.09 6.48 13.91
N ARG A 26 20.63 6.25 15.15
CA ARG A 26 21.41 6.43 16.39
C ARG A 26 22.11 5.17 16.87
N GLY A 27 22.11 4.09 16.10
CA GLY A 27 22.83 2.86 16.41
C GLY A 27 22.22 1.99 17.53
N THR A 28 20.99 2.28 17.99
CA THR A 28 20.32 1.50 19.04
C THR A 28 19.17 0.67 18.51
N SER A 29 18.94 -0.52 19.08
CA SER A 29 17.77 -1.35 18.73
C SER A 29 16.45 -0.61 18.91
N LYS A 30 16.34 0.22 19.94
CA LYS A 30 15.16 1.05 20.17
C LYS A 30 14.95 2.08 19.06
N ASP A 31 16.02 2.66 18.52
CA ASP A 31 15.92 3.59 17.40
C ASP A 31 15.52 2.87 16.11
N TYR A 32 16.02 1.67 15.91
CA TYR A 32 15.67 0.85 14.73
C TYR A 32 14.18 0.48 14.70
N PHE A 33 13.63 -0.01 15.81
CA PHE A 33 12.25 -0.52 15.86
C PHE A 33 11.18 0.56 16.08
N VAL A 34 11.47 1.61 16.85
CA VAL A 34 10.50 2.65 17.22
C VAL A 34 10.98 4.09 16.97
N ALA A 35 12.06 4.25 16.19
CA ALA A 35 12.67 5.54 15.86
C ALA A 35 12.92 6.43 17.11
N SER A 36 13.20 5.84 18.26
CA SER A 36 13.38 6.51 19.57
C SER A 36 12.25 7.51 19.90
N HIS A 37 11.02 7.24 19.44
CA HIS A 37 9.85 8.13 19.57
C HIS A 37 10.03 9.52 18.94
N SER A 38 10.90 9.65 17.93
CA SER A 38 11.17 10.93 17.24
C SER A 38 10.26 11.22 16.05
N ILE A 39 9.31 10.32 15.76
CA ILE A 39 8.32 10.49 14.69
C ILE A 39 7.26 11.48 15.16
N GLY A 40 7.15 12.63 14.47
CA GLY A 40 6.14 13.65 14.77
C GLY A 40 4.71 13.23 14.34
N PRO A 41 3.66 13.93 14.81
CA PRO A 41 2.28 13.56 14.54
C PRO A 41 1.94 13.52 13.05
N PHE A 42 2.44 14.46 12.27
CA PHE A 42 2.22 14.52 10.82
C PHE A 42 2.84 13.31 10.10
N LEU A 43 4.09 13.01 10.40
CA LEU A 43 4.80 11.88 9.82
C LEU A 43 4.14 10.55 10.20
N LEU A 44 3.68 10.44 11.45
CA LEU A 44 2.94 9.26 11.93
C LEU A 44 1.60 9.12 11.20
N LEU A 45 0.82 10.20 11.08
CA LEU A 45 -0.45 10.19 10.35
C LEU A 45 -0.27 9.74 8.91
N MET A 46 0.68 10.35 8.19
CA MET A 46 0.97 10.02 6.80
C MET A 46 1.49 8.59 6.65
N SER A 47 2.34 8.12 7.56
CA SER A 47 2.87 6.76 7.54
C SER A 47 1.77 5.72 7.80
N VAL A 48 0.89 5.93 8.77
CA VAL A 48 -0.24 5.03 9.06
C VAL A 48 -1.22 5.01 7.89
N PHE A 49 -1.57 6.16 7.34
CA PHE A 49 -2.42 6.26 6.15
C PHE A 49 -1.79 5.51 4.95
N GLY A 50 -0.51 5.74 4.66
CA GLY A 50 0.21 5.06 3.59
C GLY A 50 0.28 3.54 3.78
N THR A 51 0.37 3.06 5.01
CA THR A 51 0.35 1.62 5.30
C THR A 51 -1.01 0.98 4.98
N THR A 52 -2.11 1.72 5.13
CA THR A 52 -3.45 1.23 4.79
C THR A 52 -3.77 1.34 3.30
N MET A 53 -3.14 2.28 2.57
CA MET A 53 -3.29 2.46 1.13
C MET A 53 -2.39 1.50 0.35
N THR A 54 -2.80 0.24 0.30
CA THR A 54 -2.08 -0.82 -0.42
C THR A 54 -2.53 -0.91 -1.89
N ALA A 55 -1.83 -1.73 -2.68
CA ALA A 55 -2.25 -2.08 -4.03
C ALA A 55 -3.67 -2.66 -4.07
N PHE A 56 -4.11 -3.33 -2.99
CA PHE A 56 -5.49 -3.80 -2.86
C PHE A 56 -6.50 -2.63 -2.80
N ALA A 57 -6.21 -1.56 -2.11
CA ALA A 57 -7.11 -0.40 -2.04
C ALA A 57 -7.28 0.27 -3.41
N LEU A 58 -6.22 0.36 -4.21
CA LEU A 58 -6.25 1.00 -5.53
C LEU A 58 -6.78 0.09 -6.64
N VAL A 59 -6.19 -1.09 -6.78
CA VAL A 59 -6.46 -2.00 -7.90
C VAL A 59 -7.49 -3.07 -7.52
N GLY A 60 -7.35 -3.65 -6.33
CA GLY A 60 -8.21 -4.74 -5.89
C GLY A 60 -9.64 -4.28 -5.58
N SER A 61 -9.82 -3.19 -4.82
CA SER A 61 -11.15 -2.72 -4.45
C SER A 61 -11.90 -2.09 -5.63
N THR A 62 -11.20 -1.35 -6.48
CA THR A 62 -11.78 -0.78 -7.70
C THR A 62 -12.18 -1.87 -8.70
N GLY A 63 -11.30 -2.86 -8.91
CA GLY A 63 -11.63 -4.02 -9.76
C GLY A 63 -12.83 -4.82 -9.23
N LYS A 64 -12.90 -5.07 -7.92
CA LYS A 64 -14.07 -5.74 -7.33
C LYS A 64 -15.33 -4.89 -7.39
N SER A 65 -15.23 -3.58 -7.28
CA SER A 65 -16.38 -2.68 -7.44
C SER A 65 -16.87 -2.68 -8.88
N PHE A 66 -15.98 -2.76 -9.86
CA PHE A 66 -16.32 -2.91 -11.27
C PHE A 66 -17.04 -4.25 -11.54
N GLU A 67 -16.53 -5.36 -10.98
CA GLU A 67 -17.13 -6.69 -11.17
C GLU A 67 -18.48 -6.89 -10.46
N ARG A 68 -18.65 -6.33 -9.25
CA ARG A 68 -19.76 -6.63 -8.33
C ARG A 68 -20.68 -5.44 -8.05
N GLY A 69 -20.35 -4.26 -8.54
CA GLY A 69 -21.11 -3.04 -8.37
C GLY A 69 -20.63 -2.16 -7.20
N ILE A 70 -21.18 -0.93 -7.18
CA ILE A 70 -20.75 0.17 -6.28
C ILE A 70 -20.94 -0.14 -4.79
N GLY A 71 -21.87 -1.03 -4.45
CA GLY A 71 -22.09 -1.47 -3.06
C GLY A 71 -20.85 -2.10 -2.44
N THR A 72 -20.05 -2.81 -3.23
CA THR A 72 -18.78 -3.38 -2.79
C THR A 72 -17.78 -2.28 -2.41
N TYR A 73 -17.72 -1.20 -3.20
CA TYR A 73 -16.87 -0.04 -2.88
C TYR A 73 -17.29 0.62 -1.55
N GLY A 74 -18.60 0.82 -1.34
CA GLY A 74 -19.12 1.37 -0.10
C GLY A 74 -18.73 0.56 1.13
N LEU A 75 -18.83 -0.78 1.06
CA LEU A 75 -18.41 -1.67 2.13
C LEU A 75 -16.89 -1.61 2.38
N MET A 76 -16.09 -1.67 1.32
CA MET A 76 -14.64 -1.76 1.44
C MET A 76 -13.98 -0.43 1.80
N ALA A 77 -14.43 0.68 1.21
CA ALA A 77 -13.82 1.98 1.44
C ALA A 77 -14.38 2.69 2.67
N SER A 78 -15.72 2.76 2.82
CA SER A 78 -16.36 3.56 3.86
C SER A 78 -16.38 2.84 5.21
N ILE A 79 -16.95 1.64 5.28
CA ILE A 79 -17.11 0.91 6.55
C ILE A 79 -15.77 0.47 7.10
N SER A 80 -14.87 -0.03 6.24
CA SER A 80 -13.52 -0.42 6.65
C SER A 80 -12.75 0.74 7.29
N GLY A 81 -12.82 1.94 6.71
CA GLY A 81 -12.19 3.13 7.27
C GLY A 81 -12.72 3.52 8.66
N LEU A 82 -14.05 3.49 8.83
CA LEU A 82 -14.69 3.79 10.12
C LEU A 82 -14.31 2.76 11.20
N VAL A 83 -14.30 1.48 10.85
CA VAL A 83 -13.91 0.40 11.79
C VAL A 83 -12.44 0.56 12.18
N HIS A 84 -11.54 0.83 11.24
CA HIS A 84 -10.14 1.10 11.54
C HIS A 84 -9.98 2.28 12.50
N ALA A 85 -10.59 3.41 12.19
CA ALA A 85 -10.52 4.60 13.05
C ALA A 85 -11.07 4.32 14.46
N GLY A 86 -12.21 3.61 14.57
CA GLY A 86 -12.81 3.22 15.83
C GLY A 86 -11.90 2.31 16.67
N ILE A 87 -11.29 1.30 16.05
CA ILE A 87 -10.36 0.39 16.72
C ILE A 87 -9.10 1.13 17.18
N PHE A 88 -8.50 1.96 16.34
CA PHE A 88 -7.34 2.76 16.73
C PHE A 88 -7.65 3.71 17.88
N PHE A 89 -8.84 4.31 17.89
CA PHE A 89 -9.26 5.19 18.99
C PHE A 89 -9.52 4.43 20.28
N LEU A 90 -10.30 3.35 20.25
CA LEU A 90 -10.72 2.63 21.45
C LEU A 90 -9.62 1.74 22.06
N ILE A 91 -8.90 1.02 21.20
CA ILE A 91 -7.92 0.02 21.63
C ILE A 91 -6.50 0.58 21.52
N GLY A 92 -6.18 1.25 20.42
CA GLY A 92 -4.83 1.73 20.12
C GLY A 92 -4.31 2.70 21.18
N ILE A 93 -5.12 3.65 21.64
CA ILE A 93 -4.71 4.61 22.69
C ILE A 93 -4.35 3.88 23.98
N ARG A 94 -5.14 2.87 24.36
CA ARG A 94 -4.88 2.07 25.58
C ARG A 94 -3.60 1.25 25.45
N LEU A 95 -3.40 0.60 24.30
CA LEU A 95 -2.18 -0.17 24.03
C LEU A 95 -0.94 0.72 24.00
N TRP A 96 -1.05 1.90 23.42
CA TRP A 96 0.03 2.89 23.45
C TRP A 96 0.38 3.32 24.88
N ALA A 97 -0.62 3.58 25.73
CA ALA A 97 -0.40 3.93 27.14
C ALA A 97 0.31 2.80 27.90
N PHE A 98 -0.07 1.55 27.68
CA PHE A 98 0.63 0.38 28.24
C PHE A 98 2.04 0.26 27.72
N GLY A 99 2.25 0.39 26.42
CA GLY A 99 3.58 0.38 25.79
C GLY A 99 4.50 1.44 26.38
N LYS A 100 3.98 2.66 26.58
CA LYS A 100 4.73 3.75 27.20
C LYS A 100 5.05 3.48 28.68
N LYS A 101 4.09 2.95 29.45
CA LYS A 101 4.24 2.68 30.88
C LYS A 101 5.22 1.54 31.16
N PHE A 102 5.15 0.45 30.41
CA PHE A 102 5.91 -0.77 30.65
C PHE A 102 7.10 -0.96 29.70
N GLY A 103 7.29 -0.06 28.72
CA GLY A 103 8.41 -0.12 27.76
C GLY A 103 8.25 -1.21 26.69
N TYR A 104 7.00 -1.66 26.40
CA TYR A 104 6.78 -2.66 25.36
C TYR A 104 7.04 -2.08 23.97
N ILE A 105 7.79 -2.82 23.16
CA ILE A 105 8.11 -2.47 21.77
C ILE A 105 7.27 -3.28 20.79
N THR A 106 6.90 -4.52 21.18
CA THR A 106 6.16 -5.45 20.32
C THR A 106 4.87 -5.91 20.99
N GLN A 107 3.89 -6.32 20.17
CA GLN A 107 2.64 -6.92 20.64
C GLN A 107 2.92 -8.18 21.49
N ILE A 108 3.90 -8.97 21.10
CA ILE A 108 4.27 -10.20 21.80
C ILE A 108 4.71 -9.91 23.23
N GLN A 109 5.49 -8.84 23.45
CA GLN A 109 5.90 -8.44 24.81
C GLN A 109 4.71 -8.07 25.69
N PHE A 110 3.70 -7.39 25.13
CA PHE A 110 2.47 -7.07 25.83
C PHE A 110 1.73 -8.33 26.28
N PHE A 111 1.53 -9.29 25.36
CA PHE A 111 0.80 -10.53 25.71
C PHE A 111 1.58 -11.42 26.69
N ARG A 112 2.92 -11.54 26.53
CA ARG A 112 3.76 -12.27 27.50
C ARG A 112 3.64 -11.70 28.90
N SER A 113 3.71 -10.38 29.02
CA SER A 113 3.58 -9.71 30.32
C SER A 113 2.15 -9.81 30.86
N ARG A 114 1.11 -9.67 30.02
CA ARG A 114 -0.29 -9.71 30.44
C ARG A 114 -0.71 -11.07 30.97
N PHE A 115 -0.19 -12.16 30.40
CA PHE A 115 -0.52 -13.53 30.79
C PHE A 115 0.59 -14.22 31.60
N GLU A 116 1.64 -13.49 31.94
CA GLU A 116 2.79 -14.00 32.72
C GLU A 116 3.35 -15.33 32.17
N SER A 117 3.36 -15.49 30.85
CA SER A 117 3.72 -16.73 30.17
C SER A 117 4.56 -16.51 28.93
N ASP A 118 5.76 -17.09 28.91
CA ASP A 118 6.64 -17.09 27.74
C ASP A 118 6.08 -17.96 26.60
N ARG A 119 5.32 -19.01 26.93
CA ARG A 119 4.72 -19.91 25.95
C ARG A 119 3.78 -19.19 24.99
N ILE A 120 3.08 -18.17 25.45
CA ILE A 120 2.22 -17.32 24.61
C ILE A 120 3.06 -16.58 23.55
N GLY A 121 4.26 -16.14 23.89
CA GLY A 121 5.17 -15.51 22.93
C GLY A 121 5.57 -16.46 21.80
N TYR A 122 5.91 -17.69 22.15
CA TYR A 122 6.26 -18.73 21.16
C TYR A 122 5.09 -19.12 20.25
N LEU A 123 3.87 -19.08 20.76
CA LEU A 123 2.66 -19.36 20.00
C LEU A 123 2.28 -18.17 19.07
N LEU A 124 2.31 -16.96 19.61
CA LEU A 124 1.90 -15.76 18.86
C LEU A 124 2.87 -15.37 17.75
N PHE A 125 4.16 -15.61 17.93
CA PHE A 125 5.16 -15.22 16.92
C PHE A 125 4.88 -15.85 15.54
N PRO A 126 4.78 -17.17 15.38
CA PRO A 126 4.48 -17.77 14.09
C PRO A 126 3.11 -17.37 13.54
N ILE A 127 2.11 -17.20 14.39
CA ILE A 127 0.77 -16.76 13.97
C ILE A 127 0.83 -15.37 13.36
N LEU A 128 1.50 -14.42 14.01
CA LEU A 128 1.64 -13.06 13.50
C LEU A 128 2.45 -13.02 12.20
N VAL A 129 3.53 -13.82 12.10
CA VAL A 129 4.31 -13.93 10.85
C VAL A 129 3.45 -14.48 9.72
N LEU A 130 2.70 -15.57 9.97
CA LEU A 130 1.81 -16.17 8.96
C LEU A 130 0.70 -15.21 8.51
N LEU A 131 0.21 -14.33 9.37
CA LEU A 131 -0.78 -13.32 9.00
C LEU A 131 -0.20 -12.18 8.14
N VAL A 132 1.07 -11.84 8.35
CA VAL A 132 1.74 -10.76 7.59
C VAL A 132 2.13 -11.23 6.18
N VAL A 133 2.48 -12.50 5.99
CA VAL A 133 2.92 -13.03 4.68
C VAL A 133 1.88 -12.83 3.57
N PRO A 134 0.59 -13.20 3.71
CA PRO A 134 -0.43 -12.94 2.69
C PRO A 134 -0.62 -11.45 2.40
N TYR A 135 -0.52 -10.60 3.43
CA TYR A 135 -0.64 -9.16 3.30
C TYR A 135 0.48 -8.56 2.43
N LEU A 136 1.73 -9.01 2.63
CA LEU A 136 2.87 -8.61 1.79
C LEU A 136 2.73 -9.12 0.36
N LEU A 137 2.26 -10.36 0.17
CA LEU A 137 2.05 -10.94 -1.15
C LEU A 137 1.04 -10.15 -1.99
N ILE A 138 -0.03 -9.64 -1.40
CA ILE A 138 -1.00 -8.78 -2.10
C ILE A 138 -0.33 -7.55 -2.70
N GLY A 139 0.57 -6.91 -1.96
CA GLY A 139 1.34 -5.75 -2.44
C GLY A 139 2.26 -6.10 -3.62
N ILE A 140 3.00 -7.19 -3.50
CA ILE A 140 3.95 -7.65 -4.52
C ILE A 140 3.23 -8.07 -5.81
N ILE A 141 2.15 -8.86 -5.68
CA ILE A 141 1.33 -9.29 -6.83
C ILE A 141 0.65 -8.09 -7.48
N GLY A 142 0.13 -7.14 -6.68
CA GLY A 142 -0.49 -5.92 -7.18
C GLY A 142 0.48 -5.07 -7.99
N ALA A 143 1.71 -4.89 -7.51
CA ALA A 143 2.76 -4.19 -8.24
C ALA A 143 3.08 -4.89 -9.58
N GLY A 144 3.22 -6.21 -9.57
CA GLY A 144 3.49 -7.00 -10.78
C GLY A 144 2.38 -6.85 -11.82
N LYS A 145 1.13 -7.04 -11.41
CA LYS A 145 -0.04 -6.92 -12.29
C LYS A 145 -0.27 -5.51 -12.82
N THR A 146 0.26 -4.48 -12.17
CA THR A 146 0.15 -3.10 -12.63
C THR A 146 1.28 -2.74 -13.59
N ILE A 147 2.50 -3.21 -13.33
CA ILE A 147 3.68 -2.85 -14.14
C ILE A 147 3.71 -3.60 -15.46
N GLU A 148 3.26 -4.85 -15.50
CA GLU A 148 3.25 -5.66 -16.71
C GLU A 148 2.48 -4.99 -17.87
N PRO A 149 1.21 -4.59 -17.75
CA PRO A 149 0.49 -3.91 -18.84
C PRO A 149 1.06 -2.54 -19.19
N VAL A 150 1.52 -1.78 -18.20
CA VAL A 150 2.08 -0.43 -18.39
C VAL A 150 3.41 -0.44 -19.11
N THR A 151 4.13 -1.57 -19.09
CA THR A 151 5.39 -1.79 -19.79
C THR A 151 5.24 -2.66 -21.04
N ALA A 152 4.01 -3.02 -21.43
CA ALA A 152 3.76 -3.82 -22.62
C ALA A 152 4.40 -3.18 -23.87
N GLY A 153 5.00 -3.98 -24.74
CA GLY A 153 5.71 -3.53 -25.92
C GLY A 153 7.12 -2.96 -25.69
N ALA A 154 7.56 -2.77 -24.42
CA ALA A 154 8.87 -2.18 -24.16
C ALA A 154 10.04 -3.17 -24.36
N PHE A 155 9.83 -4.46 -24.19
CA PHE A 155 10.85 -5.51 -24.19
C PHE A 155 10.42 -6.76 -24.96
N THR A 156 9.85 -6.57 -26.15
CA THR A 156 9.29 -7.66 -26.98
C THR A 156 10.30 -8.74 -27.36
N GLU A 157 11.59 -8.38 -27.43
CA GLU A 157 12.67 -9.34 -27.74
C GLU A 157 13.12 -10.16 -26.53
N ILE A 158 12.85 -9.68 -25.29
CA ILE A 158 13.36 -10.30 -24.06
C ILE A 158 12.25 -11.09 -23.35
N PHE A 159 11.05 -10.54 -23.28
CA PHE A 159 9.94 -11.13 -22.55
C PHE A 159 8.83 -11.57 -23.49
N THR A 160 8.74 -12.88 -23.68
CA THR A 160 7.60 -13.54 -24.30
C THR A 160 6.70 -14.06 -23.18
N ASN A 161 5.59 -13.37 -22.90
CA ASN A 161 4.66 -13.76 -21.83
C ASN A 161 3.61 -14.74 -22.36
N PRO A 162 3.85 -16.08 -22.32
CA PRO A 162 2.91 -17.07 -22.85
C PRO A 162 1.57 -17.06 -22.13
N SER A 163 1.58 -16.69 -20.84
CA SER A 163 0.39 -16.63 -19.98
C SER A 163 -0.47 -15.37 -20.20
N ALA A 164 0.07 -14.35 -20.85
CA ALA A 164 -0.59 -13.09 -21.07
C ALA A 164 -0.14 -12.46 -22.41
N PRO A 165 -0.52 -13.06 -23.57
CA PRO A 165 -0.08 -12.60 -24.88
C PRO A 165 -0.47 -11.17 -25.21
N GLN A 166 -1.54 -10.64 -24.59
CA GLN A 166 -1.93 -9.23 -24.70
C GLN A 166 -0.91 -8.26 -24.08
N TRP A 167 -0.03 -8.71 -23.20
CA TRP A 167 1.03 -7.90 -22.58
C TRP A 167 2.42 -8.27 -23.07
N LEU A 168 2.53 -8.65 -24.34
CA LEU A 168 3.80 -9.04 -24.97
C LEU A 168 4.87 -7.96 -24.74
N GLY A 169 6.05 -8.37 -24.26
CA GLY A 169 7.16 -7.47 -23.95
C GLY A 169 6.98 -6.64 -22.67
N GLY A 170 5.95 -6.90 -21.88
CA GLY A 170 5.81 -6.33 -20.53
C GLY A 170 6.75 -7.00 -19.53
N ILE A 171 7.16 -6.25 -18.51
CA ILE A 171 8.00 -6.79 -17.43
C ILE A 171 7.20 -7.83 -16.64
N PRO A 172 7.68 -9.09 -16.53
CA PRO A 172 6.96 -10.15 -15.85
C PRO A 172 6.69 -9.82 -14.38
N PRO A 173 5.51 -10.20 -13.82
CA PRO A 173 5.15 -9.91 -12.44
C PRO A 173 6.16 -10.42 -11.39
N TRP A 174 6.78 -11.56 -11.63
CA TRP A 174 7.78 -12.11 -10.72
C TRP A 174 9.05 -11.25 -10.64
N LEU A 175 9.50 -10.70 -11.78
CA LEU A 175 10.66 -9.80 -11.83
C LEU A 175 10.37 -8.47 -11.16
N THR A 176 9.19 -7.89 -11.44
CA THR A 176 8.72 -6.69 -10.76
C THR A 176 8.66 -6.92 -9.24
N GLY A 177 8.08 -8.05 -8.81
CA GLY A 177 7.99 -8.40 -7.40
C GLY A 177 9.36 -8.51 -6.73
N LEU A 178 10.32 -9.13 -7.41
CA LEU A 178 11.70 -9.25 -6.94
C LEU A 178 12.36 -7.87 -6.78
N VAL A 179 12.30 -7.03 -7.80
CA VAL A 179 12.90 -5.69 -7.76
C VAL A 179 12.27 -4.82 -6.66
N VAL A 180 10.94 -4.79 -6.58
CA VAL A 180 10.23 -4.04 -5.54
C VAL A 180 10.59 -4.55 -4.16
N SER A 181 10.64 -5.87 -3.96
CA SER A 181 11.02 -6.47 -2.67
C SER A 181 12.44 -6.11 -2.27
N LEU A 182 13.39 -6.13 -3.20
CA LEU A 182 14.78 -5.72 -2.94
C LEU A 182 14.88 -4.24 -2.56
N VAL A 183 14.16 -3.36 -3.26
CA VAL A 183 14.12 -1.94 -2.93
C VAL A 183 13.54 -1.72 -1.53
N VAL A 184 12.42 -2.37 -1.21
CA VAL A 184 11.78 -2.28 0.11
C VAL A 184 12.71 -2.80 1.21
N LEU A 185 13.30 -3.97 1.03
CA LEU A 185 14.27 -4.54 1.97
C LEU A 185 15.43 -3.59 2.20
N THR A 186 15.99 -3.01 1.14
CA THR A 186 17.14 -2.12 1.24
C THR A 186 16.82 -0.89 2.08
N TYR A 187 15.73 -0.15 1.81
CA TYR A 187 15.44 1.05 2.58
C TYR A 187 14.99 0.74 4.01
N VAL A 188 14.31 -0.38 4.24
CA VAL A 188 13.94 -0.81 5.60
C VAL A 188 15.17 -1.25 6.39
N PHE A 189 16.08 -2.02 5.78
CA PHE A 189 17.32 -2.43 6.42
C PHE A 189 18.20 -1.24 6.81
N MET A 190 18.32 -0.25 5.92
CA MET A 190 19.14 0.94 6.15
C MET A 190 18.51 1.90 7.16
N GLY A 191 17.20 2.12 7.09
CA GLY A 191 16.53 3.19 7.85
C GLY A 191 15.65 2.71 9.01
N GLY A 192 15.41 1.40 9.15
CA GLY A 192 14.50 0.86 10.17
C GLY A 192 13.08 1.45 10.08
N SER A 193 12.42 1.58 11.22
CA SER A 193 11.07 2.19 11.31
C SER A 193 11.02 3.64 10.82
N ARG A 194 12.12 4.39 10.99
CA ARG A 194 12.20 5.77 10.50
C ARG A 194 12.25 5.80 8.98
N GLY A 195 13.03 4.91 8.35
CA GLY A 195 13.08 4.75 6.90
C GLY A 195 11.73 4.37 6.32
N ALA A 196 11.04 3.41 6.92
CA ALA A 196 9.70 3.03 6.54
C ALA A 196 8.70 4.20 6.68
N ALA A 197 8.76 4.99 7.77
CA ALA A 197 7.89 6.14 7.97
C ALA A 197 8.10 7.24 6.92
N TYR A 198 9.34 7.56 6.56
CA TYR A 198 9.65 8.53 5.51
C TYR A 198 9.18 8.03 4.13
N ALA A 199 9.47 6.77 3.79
CA ALA A 199 9.02 6.18 2.54
C ALA A 199 7.48 6.17 2.43
N ASN A 200 6.78 5.73 3.46
CA ASN A 200 5.32 5.73 3.52
C ASN A 200 4.75 7.14 3.40
N THR A 201 5.34 8.13 4.07
CA THR A 201 4.90 9.53 3.97
C THR A 201 5.05 10.07 2.57
N PHE A 202 6.19 9.82 1.92
CA PHE A 202 6.41 10.22 0.53
C PHE A 202 5.41 9.55 -0.40
N GLN A 203 5.24 8.24 -0.28
CA GLN A 203 4.27 7.47 -1.05
C GLN A 203 2.84 8.00 -0.88
N THR A 204 2.46 8.33 0.35
CA THR A 204 1.14 8.89 0.67
C THR A 204 0.91 10.24 -0.02
N ILE A 205 1.90 11.13 0.02
CA ILE A 205 1.81 12.43 -0.66
C ILE A 205 1.65 12.24 -2.16
N VAL A 206 2.49 11.39 -2.78
CA VAL A 206 2.40 11.07 -4.21
C VAL A 206 1.04 10.48 -4.53
N PHE A 207 0.56 9.53 -3.74
CA PHE A 207 -0.75 8.90 -3.92
C PHE A 207 -1.89 9.92 -3.86
N MET A 208 -1.90 10.82 -2.88
CA MET A 208 -2.93 11.86 -2.75
C MET A 208 -2.91 12.82 -3.95
N LEU A 209 -1.73 13.27 -4.36
CA LEU A 209 -1.58 14.16 -5.51
C LEU A 209 -2.06 13.47 -6.81
N MET A 210 -1.63 12.23 -7.03
CA MET A 210 -2.06 11.47 -8.21
C MET A 210 -3.55 11.16 -8.20
N GLY A 211 -4.14 10.93 -7.02
CA GLY A 211 -5.59 10.76 -6.87
C GLY A 211 -6.36 12.01 -7.30
N VAL A 212 -5.91 13.19 -6.90
CA VAL A 212 -6.52 14.47 -7.33
C VAL A 212 -6.37 14.68 -8.83
N VAL A 213 -5.17 14.43 -9.39
CA VAL A 213 -4.91 14.57 -10.83
C VAL A 213 -5.79 13.60 -11.63
N ALA A 214 -5.86 12.33 -11.22
CA ALA A 214 -6.70 11.32 -11.86
C ALA A 214 -8.19 11.71 -11.80
N PHE A 215 -8.67 12.20 -10.65
CA PHE A 215 -10.04 12.66 -10.49
C PHE A 215 -10.36 13.80 -11.46
N ILE A 216 -9.50 14.83 -11.53
CA ILE A 216 -9.68 15.97 -12.46
C ILE A 216 -9.67 15.49 -13.91
N TYR A 217 -8.73 14.60 -14.27
CA TYR A 217 -8.63 14.06 -15.62
C TYR A 217 -9.90 13.30 -16.03
N ILE A 218 -10.38 12.40 -15.15
CA ILE A 218 -11.57 11.60 -15.39
C ILE A 218 -12.81 12.50 -15.51
N ILE A 219 -13.00 13.45 -14.59
CA ILE A 219 -14.18 14.36 -14.62
C ILE A 219 -14.17 15.22 -15.89
N ASN A 220 -13.01 15.71 -16.31
CA ASN A 220 -12.92 16.47 -17.56
C ASN A 220 -13.23 15.60 -18.79
N GLY A 221 -12.75 14.35 -18.81
CA GLY A 221 -13.06 13.38 -19.86
C GLY A 221 -14.55 13.02 -19.93
N LEU A 222 -15.28 13.11 -18.81
CA LEU A 222 -16.71 12.88 -18.72
C LEU A 222 -17.58 14.12 -19.05
N GLY A 223 -16.94 15.24 -19.44
CA GLY A 223 -17.65 16.49 -19.73
C GLY A 223 -18.04 17.30 -18.49
N GLY A 224 -17.38 17.07 -17.35
CA GLY A 224 -17.60 17.75 -16.09
C GLY A 224 -18.47 16.99 -15.09
N LEU A 225 -18.53 17.51 -13.85
CA LEU A 225 -19.25 16.88 -12.74
C LEU A 225 -20.76 16.68 -13.03
N GLU A 226 -21.38 17.62 -13.72
CA GLU A 226 -22.81 17.55 -14.04
C GLU A 226 -23.12 16.42 -15.03
N GLN A 227 -22.29 16.25 -16.05
CA GLN A 227 -22.46 15.18 -17.03
C GLN A 227 -22.07 13.82 -16.46
N ALA A 228 -20.99 13.76 -15.66
CA ALA A 228 -20.60 12.55 -14.95
C ALA A 228 -21.74 12.00 -14.05
N GLY A 229 -22.52 12.89 -13.41
CA GLY A 229 -23.67 12.50 -12.60
C GLY A 229 -24.88 11.99 -13.42
N LYS A 230 -24.91 12.26 -14.71
CA LYS A 230 -26.00 11.83 -15.64
C LYS A 230 -25.68 10.50 -16.36
N VAL A 231 -24.47 9.95 -16.17
CA VAL A 231 -24.10 8.68 -16.79
C VAL A 231 -25.01 7.58 -16.25
N PRO A 232 -25.79 6.91 -17.12
CA PRO A 232 -26.75 5.89 -16.68
C PRO A 232 -25.99 4.71 -16.06
N ALA A 233 -26.31 4.42 -14.81
CA ALA A 233 -25.88 3.20 -14.19
C ALA A 233 -26.65 2.02 -14.78
N ARG A 234 -25.98 1.04 -15.34
CA ARG A 234 -26.58 -0.19 -15.81
C ARG A 234 -26.78 -1.13 -14.63
N ILE A 235 -28.02 -1.49 -14.35
CA ILE A 235 -28.33 -2.54 -13.38
C ILE A 235 -28.19 -3.87 -14.11
N THR A 236 -27.21 -4.67 -13.73
CA THR A 236 -27.06 -6.06 -14.19
C THR A 236 -27.42 -6.99 -13.04
N ASP A 237 -27.58 -8.29 -13.30
CA ASP A 237 -27.82 -9.32 -12.28
C ASP A 237 -26.72 -9.37 -11.20
N LYS A 238 -25.58 -8.72 -11.46
CA LYS A 238 -24.44 -8.59 -10.52
C LYS A 238 -24.39 -7.26 -9.76
N GLY A 239 -25.38 -6.39 -9.90
CA GLY A 239 -25.47 -5.08 -9.29
C GLY A 239 -25.35 -3.91 -10.29
N MET A 240 -25.21 -2.71 -9.74
CA MET A 240 -25.13 -1.48 -10.54
C MET A 240 -23.73 -1.32 -11.12
N VAL A 241 -23.58 -1.45 -12.43
CA VAL A 241 -22.33 -1.23 -13.16
C VAL A 241 -22.48 0.06 -13.97
N VAL A 242 -21.51 0.95 -13.86
CA VAL A 242 -21.41 2.13 -14.74
C VAL A 242 -21.05 1.64 -16.14
N GLN A 243 -21.82 2.06 -17.14
CA GLN A 243 -21.65 1.61 -18.52
C GLN A 243 -20.29 2.04 -19.09
N ASP A 244 -19.74 1.22 -19.99
CA ASP A 244 -18.44 1.40 -20.62
C ASP A 244 -18.17 2.85 -21.06
N PHE A 245 -17.14 3.44 -20.51
CA PHE A 245 -16.58 4.67 -21.04
C PHE A 245 -15.72 4.30 -22.25
N ALA A 246 -16.24 4.51 -23.45
CA ALA A 246 -15.39 4.61 -24.63
C ALA A 246 -14.58 5.90 -24.47
N PHE A 247 -13.33 5.77 -24.06
CA PHE A 247 -12.36 6.83 -24.28
C PHE A 247 -12.13 6.82 -25.80
N ASP A 248 -12.73 7.77 -26.52
CA ASP A 248 -12.39 8.02 -27.92
C ASP A 248 -10.88 8.32 -27.96
N GLN A 249 -10.18 7.54 -28.79
CA GLN A 249 -8.74 7.59 -29.01
C GLN A 249 -8.29 8.91 -29.60
#